data_34eb513150e2e01b4a61430ba5e72362
#
_entry.id   34eb513150e2e01b4a61430ba5e72362
#
_cell.length_a   1.000
_cell.length_b   1.000
_cell.length_c   1.000
_cell.angle_alpha   90.00
_cell.angle_beta   90.00
_cell.angle_gamma   90.00
#
_symmetry.space_group_name_H-M   'P 1'
#
loop_
_entity.id
_entity.type
_entity.pdbx_description
1 polymer ?
#
loop_
_entity_poly.entity_id
_entity_poly.type
_entity_poly.pdbx_seq_one_letter_code
_entity_poly.pdbx_strand_id
1 'polypeptide(L)'
;GLGSVPGTPRLDTDMGSYSQDRSGGAETPAAPAPSGRARPSTIPKLDDIPIVTDETGERVRESFAAFLERYMGDRPSSPDSIYVEQLYAMRDYGRTTLYVDFAHVLDHDEVLARAITEQYYRFLPYLRRALIECISVYIPGYLYLNAHMASTASSGLVTRDFSVSFHHLPLQSGIRSLRSDKIGRLLCVNGTVTRTSEVRPELILGTFTCVECKTSIPDVEQQFRYTEPLMCLNPMCQNRTQWELDVEKSRFCDWQKVRIQENANQIPTGSMPRSLDVILRSEIVERAKAGDRCEFTGTFIVLPDVSQLGVPGVNAQIQRQTQFGSATDTVANQGVTGLKTLGVRDLTYRTVFLACMVQREFQRDDGRTDVVSDDHEEDAETVLKDFTEEEREELEVMVASTDIYPRLVRSIAPTMYGHEIIKKGILLQLLGGVHKQTKDGIHLRGDINICIVGDPSTSKSQFLKYVCGFMPRSVYTSGKASSAAGLTAAVVRDEETGEFTIEAGALMLADNGICAIDEFDKMDLSDQVAIHEAMEQQTISIAKAGIQATLNARTSILAAANPIGGRYNRKQTLRANVAMSAPIMSRFDLFFVVLDECNEICLLYTS
;
A
#
# COMPACT_ATOMS: atom_id res chain seq x y z
N GLY A 1 9.02 -34.14 50.09
CA GLY A 1 9.58 -35.32 49.48
C GLY A 1 10.67 -34.90 48.50
N LEU A 2 11.91 -35.12 48.88
CA LEU A 2 13.16 -34.92 48.14
C LEU A 2 13.27 -35.89 46.97
N GLY A 3 13.71 -35.43 45.82
CA GLY A 3 14.12 -36.25 44.67
C GLY A 3 15.23 -35.53 43.93
N SER A 4 16.41 -36.07 44.07
CA SER A 4 17.71 -35.64 43.54
C SER A 4 17.87 -35.79 42.01
N VAL A 5 18.55 -34.81 41.42
CA VAL A 5 18.97 -34.75 40.02
C VAL A 5 20.43 -35.24 39.90
N PRO A 6 20.81 -36.09 38.96
CA PRO A 6 22.22 -36.49 38.71
C PRO A 6 22.94 -35.52 37.78
N GLY A 7 24.23 -35.34 38.06
CA GLY A 7 25.14 -34.34 37.57
C GLY A 7 25.63 -34.49 36.13
N THR A 8 26.02 -33.35 35.58
CA THR A 8 26.76 -33.17 34.36
C THR A 8 28.28 -33.27 34.58
N PRO A 9 29.07 -33.85 33.66
CA PRO A 9 30.54 -33.87 33.79
C PRO A 9 31.16 -32.54 33.38
N ARG A 10 32.09 -32.08 34.21
CA ARG A 10 33.01 -30.97 33.94
C ARG A 10 34.08 -31.41 32.95
N LEU A 11 34.33 -30.55 31.96
CA LEU A 11 35.52 -30.60 31.13
C LEU A 11 36.52 -29.60 31.70
N ASP A 12 37.65 -30.10 32.16
CA ASP A 12 38.80 -29.35 32.62
C ASP A 12 39.49 -28.69 31.42
N THR A 13 39.71 -27.39 31.52
CA THR A 13 40.59 -26.62 30.61
C THR A 13 41.95 -26.43 31.26
N ASP A 14 42.92 -27.17 30.79
CA ASP A 14 44.33 -26.92 31.11
C ASP A 14 44.84 -25.66 30.41
N MET A 15 45.23 -24.68 31.23
CA MET A 15 46.01 -23.52 30.81
C MET A 15 47.51 -23.83 30.93
N GLY A 16 48.14 -24.10 29.83
CA GLY A 16 49.59 -24.20 29.73
C GLY A 16 50.21 -22.84 29.41
N SER A 17 50.81 -22.24 30.42
CA SER A 17 51.73 -21.10 30.29
C SER A 17 53.07 -21.53 29.69
N TYR A 18 53.53 -20.85 28.62
CA TYR A 18 54.94 -20.96 28.20
C TYR A 18 55.62 -19.62 28.32
N SER A 19 56.61 -19.60 29.20
CA SER A 19 57.59 -18.58 29.46
C SER A 19 58.67 -18.50 28.34
N GLN A 20 59.12 -17.27 28.14
CA GLN A 20 60.33 -16.95 27.35
C GLN A 20 61.56 -17.68 27.83
N ASP A 21 62.36 -18.19 26.90
CA ASP A 21 63.84 -18.20 27.08
C ASP A 21 64.57 -17.96 25.77
N ARG A 22 65.64 -17.23 25.93
CA ARG A 22 66.59 -16.71 24.93
C ARG A 22 67.65 -17.72 24.59
N SER A 23 68.25 -17.46 23.39
CA SER A 23 69.64 -17.65 22.98
C SER A 23 69.99 -18.94 22.21
N GLY A 24 70.69 -18.71 21.12
CA GLY A 24 71.51 -19.71 20.47
C GLY A 24 71.54 -19.58 18.94
N GLY A 25 72.53 -18.84 18.41
CA GLY A 25 72.79 -18.71 16.98
C GLY A 25 73.28 -20.01 16.35
N ALA A 26 72.91 -20.25 15.11
CA ALA A 26 73.64 -21.08 14.16
C ALA A 26 73.39 -20.56 12.74
N GLU A 27 74.45 -20.12 12.12
CA GLU A 27 74.54 -19.76 10.71
C GLU A 27 74.30 -21.02 9.85
N THR A 28 73.45 -20.90 8.85
CA THR A 28 73.41 -21.85 7.72
C THR A 28 73.31 -21.05 6.40
N PRO A 29 73.93 -21.56 5.32
CA PRO A 29 74.36 -20.73 4.19
C PRO A 29 73.24 -20.38 3.22
N ALA A 30 73.37 -19.21 2.62
CA ALA A 30 72.50 -18.64 1.64
C ALA A 30 72.34 -19.52 0.38
N ALA A 31 71.09 -19.84 0.02
CA ALA A 31 70.73 -20.37 -1.28
C ALA A 31 70.58 -19.20 -2.28
N PRO A 32 70.94 -19.38 -3.57
CA PRO A 32 70.96 -18.31 -4.56
C PRO A 32 69.55 -17.82 -4.92
N ALA A 33 69.38 -16.51 -5.04
CA ALA A 33 68.19 -15.82 -5.44
C ALA A 33 67.72 -16.30 -6.85
N PRO A 34 66.42 -16.61 -7.06
CA PRO A 34 65.90 -16.80 -8.39
C PRO A 34 65.75 -15.43 -9.08
N SER A 35 66.35 -15.33 -10.26
CA SER A 35 66.33 -14.25 -11.21
C SER A 35 64.92 -13.70 -11.40
N GLY A 36 64.78 -12.38 -11.25
CA GLY A 36 63.54 -11.66 -11.43
C GLY A 36 62.87 -11.90 -12.79
N ARG A 37 61.76 -12.62 -12.76
CA ARG A 37 60.73 -12.48 -13.78
C ARG A 37 59.87 -11.31 -13.34
N ALA A 38 59.96 -10.19 -14.06
CA ALA A 38 59.01 -9.08 -14.02
C ALA A 38 57.61 -9.67 -14.22
N ARG A 39 56.77 -9.60 -13.20
CA ARG A 39 55.35 -9.83 -13.36
C ARG A 39 54.81 -8.74 -14.27
N PRO A 40 54.21 -9.04 -15.41
CA PRO A 40 53.50 -8.04 -16.18
C PRO A 40 52.36 -7.51 -15.30
N SER A 41 52.43 -6.26 -14.96
CA SER A 41 51.30 -5.50 -14.37
C SER A 41 50.29 -5.22 -15.48
N THR A 42 49.65 -6.25 -15.98
CA THR A 42 48.41 -6.11 -16.75
C THR A 42 47.31 -5.96 -15.75
N ILE A 43 46.94 -4.72 -15.46
CA ILE A 43 45.64 -4.37 -14.91
C ILE A 43 44.64 -4.93 -15.93
N PRO A 44 43.77 -5.90 -15.58
CA PRO A 44 42.76 -6.38 -16.53
C PRO A 44 41.98 -5.17 -17.00
N LYS A 45 41.94 -4.97 -18.31
CA LYS A 45 41.06 -3.98 -18.92
C LYS A 45 39.63 -4.37 -18.51
N LEU A 46 38.78 -3.39 -18.31
CA LEU A 46 37.38 -3.57 -17.88
C LEU A 46 36.64 -4.56 -18.81
N ASP A 47 37.09 -4.68 -20.07
CA ASP A 47 36.59 -5.59 -21.09
C ASP A 47 37.00 -7.08 -20.88
N ASP A 48 37.96 -7.38 -19.98
CA ASP A 48 38.44 -8.74 -19.70
C ASP A 48 37.74 -9.40 -18.48
N ILE A 49 36.80 -8.71 -17.84
CA ILE A 49 36.00 -9.29 -16.75
C ILE A 49 34.92 -10.15 -17.41
N PRO A 50 34.90 -11.48 -17.21
CA PRO A 50 33.87 -12.33 -17.78
C PRO A 50 32.51 -11.86 -17.23
N ILE A 51 31.66 -11.33 -18.11
CA ILE A 51 30.26 -11.02 -17.77
C ILE A 51 29.61 -12.36 -17.48
N VAL A 52 29.29 -12.62 -16.22
CA VAL A 52 28.52 -13.78 -15.81
C VAL A 52 27.10 -13.58 -16.34
N THR A 53 26.80 -14.20 -17.45
CA THR A 53 25.43 -14.24 -18.00
C THR A 53 24.65 -15.32 -17.27
N ASP A 54 23.47 -14.94 -16.76
CA ASP A 54 22.52 -15.88 -16.17
C ASP A 54 21.73 -16.55 -17.29
N GLU A 55 22.16 -17.75 -17.73
CA GLU A 55 21.48 -18.50 -18.81
C GLU A 55 20.00 -18.75 -18.51
N THR A 56 19.63 -18.93 -17.27
CA THR A 56 18.23 -19.14 -16.88
C THR A 56 17.42 -17.87 -17.04
N GLY A 57 18.01 -16.72 -16.70
CA GLY A 57 17.39 -15.41 -16.91
C GLY A 57 17.17 -15.09 -18.39
N GLU A 58 18.16 -15.40 -19.24
CA GLU A 58 18.02 -15.19 -20.70
C GLU A 58 16.95 -16.12 -21.30
N ARG A 59 16.83 -17.37 -20.87
CA ARG A 59 15.72 -18.25 -21.31
C ARG A 59 14.36 -17.71 -20.89
N VAL A 60 14.22 -17.20 -19.66
CA VAL A 60 12.98 -16.56 -19.20
C VAL A 60 12.66 -15.34 -20.05
N ARG A 61 13.65 -14.52 -20.41
CA ARG A 61 13.51 -13.36 -21.32
C ARG A 61 12.95 -13.80 -22.68
N GLU A 62 13.57 -14.80 -23.31
CA GLU A 62 13.15 -15.32 -24.62
C GLU A 62 11.74 -15.93 -24.57
N SER A 63 11.44 -16.75 -23.56
CA SER A 63 10.10 -17.33 -23.38
C SER A 63 9.04 -16.26 -23.15
N PHE A 64 9.33 -15.24 -22.36
CA PHE A 64 8.41 -14.14 -22.12
C PHE A 64 8.19 -13.25 -23.35
N ALA A 65 9.24 -12.97 -24.13
CA ALA A 65 9.11 -12.26 -25.40
C ALA A 65 8.24 -13.04 -26.40
N ALA A 66 8.46 -14.35 -26.52
CA ALA A 66 7.63 -15.22 -27.36
C ALA A 66 6.16 -15.27 -26.90
N PHE A 67 5.91 -15.24 -25.58
CA PHE A 67 4.57 -15.15 -25.02
C PHE A 67 3.88 -13.84 -25.46
N LEU A 68 4.52 -12.69 -25.30
CA LEU A 68 3.95 -11.39 -25.68
C LEU A 68 3.61 -11.32 -27.18
N GLU A 69 4.42 -11.95 -28.03
CA GLU A 69 4.21 -11.94 -29.48
C GLU A 69 3.12 -12.91 -29.95
N ARG A 70 2.95 -14.05 -29.28
CA ARG A 70 2.14 -15.18 -29.81
C ARG A 70 0.79 -15.37 -29.13
N TYR A 71 0.57 -14.81 -27.96
CA TYR A 71 -0.66 -15.07 -27.23
C TYR A 71 -1.85 -14.32 -27.84
N MET A 72 -2.82 -15.08 -28.38
CA MET A 72 -4.01 -14.53 -29.06
C MET A 72 -5.28 -14.61 -28.21
N GLY A 73 -5.30 -15.38 -27.10
CA GLY A 73 -6.51 -15.59 -26.29
C GLY A 73 -7.67 -16.21 -27.07
N ASP A 74 -8.88 -16.08 -26.55
CA ASP A 74 -10.11 -16.60 -27.16
C ASP A 74 -10.65 -15.77 -28.33
N ARG A 75 -9.93 -14.78 -28.83
CA ARG A 75 -10.35 -13.92 -29.94
C ARG A 75 -9.72 -14.32 -31.27
N PRO A 76 -10.38 -15.17 -32.09
CA PRO A 76 -9.85 -15.62 -33.36
C PRO A 76 -9.86 -14.58 -34.50
N SER A 77 -10.37 -13.36 -34.26
CA SER A 77 -10.65 -12.38 -35.31
C SER A 77 -9.62 -11.26 -35.50
N SER A 78 -8.67 -11.07 -34.59
CA SER A 78 -7.58 -10.09 -34.75
C SER A 78 -6.28 -10.76 -35.22
N PRO A 79 -5.55 -10.18 -36.17
CA PRO A 79 -4.27 -10.73 -36.65
C PRO A 79 -3.14 -10.55 -35.63
N ASP A 80 -3.28 -9.65 -34.68
CA ASP A 80 -2.26 -9.28 -33.72
C ASP A 80 -2.53 -9.88 -32.33
N SER A 81 -1.48 -10.15 -31.57
CA SER A 81 -1.55 -10.60 -30.19
C SER A 81 -2.20 -9.52 -29.31
N ILE A 82 -2.96 -9.93 -28.30
CA ILE A 82 -3.62 -9.03 -27.32
C ILE A 82 -2.60 -8.04 -26.72
N TYR A 83 -1.41 -8.52 -26.41
CA TYR A 83 -0.36 -7.69 -25.82
C TYR A 83 0.27 -6.72 -26.81
N VAL A 84 0.31 -7.05 -28.11
CA VAL A 84 0.76 -6.11 -29.15
C VAL A 84 -0.26 -4.98 -29.32
N GLU A 85 -1.56 -5.26 -29.31
CA GLU A 85 -2.60 -4.22 -29.27
C GLU A 85 -2.43 -3.31 -28.05
N GLN A 86 -2.13 -3.91 -26.88
CA GLN A 86 -1.88 -3.16 -25.66
C GLN A 86 -0.62 -2.28 -25.74
N LEU A 87 0.44 -2.71 -26.46
CA LEU A 87 1.62 -1.86 -26.72
C LEU A 87 1.25 -0.62 -27.53
N TYR A 88 0.38 -0.75 -28.53
CA TYR A 88 -0.11 0.42 -29.29
C TYR A 88 -0.93 1.35 -28.39
N ALA A 89 -1.81 0.80 -27.55
CA ALA A 89 -2.56 1.59 -26.58
C ALA A 89 -1.64 2.30 -25.57
N MET A 90 -0.57 1.64 -25.09
CA MET A 90 0.43 2.28 -24.22
C MET A 90 1.07 3.51 -24.88
N ARG A 91 1.37 3.44 -26.17
CA ARG A 91 1.89 4.60 -26.91
C ARG A 91 0.87 5.74 -26.98
N ASP A 92 -0.38 5.42 -27.29
CA ASP A 92 -1.42 6.41 -27.52
C ASP A 92 -1.81 7.15 -26.22
N TYR A 93 -1.78 6.45 -25.08
CA TYR A 93 -2.03 7.02 -23.76
C TYR A 93 -0.75 7.50 -23.03
N GLY A 94 0.43 7.33 -23.62
CA GLY A 94 1.70 7.74 -23.01
C GLY A 94 2.14 6.92 -21.80
N ARG A 95 1.61 5.70 -21.61
CA ARG A 95 1.90 4.82 -20.45
C ARG A 95 3.21 4.06 -20.60
N THR A 96 3.86 3.76 -19.48
CA THR A 96 5.14 3.03 -19.42
C THR A 96 5.01 1.62 -18.84
N THR A 97 3.84 1.25 -18.32
CA THR A 97 3.59 -0.03 -17.67
C THR A 97 2.74 -0.95 -18.54
N LEU A 98 3.24 -2.17 -18.81
CA LEU A 98 2.48 -3.23 -19.46
C LEU A 98 1.75 -4.06 -18.41
N TYR A 99 0.44 -4.23 -18.56
CA TYR A 99 -0.38 -5.05 -17.67
C TYR A 99 -0.55 -6.44 -18.26
N VAL A 100 -0.09 -7.46 -17.54
CA VAL A 100 -0.11 -8.85 -17.98
C VAL A 100 -1.01 -9.67 -17.06
N ASP A 101 -1.98 -10.37 -17.66
CA ASP A 101 -2.78 -11.33 -16.93
C ASP A 101 -1.95 -12.59 -16.64
N PHE A 102 -1.86 -12.95 -15.36
CA PHE A 102 -1.09 -14.13 -14.96
C PHE A 102 -1.75 -15.44 -15.40
N ALA A 103 -3.07 -15.48 -15.55
CA ALA A 103 -3.78 -16.63 -16.09
C ALA A 103 -3.33 -16.93 -17.53
N HIS A 104 -3.15 -15.90 -18.36
CA HIS A 104 -2.66 -16.06 -19.73
C HIS A 104 -1.23 -16.64 -19.78
N VAL A 105 -0.38 -16.27 -18.82
CA VAL A 105 0.98 -16.84 -18.71
C VAL A 105 0.92 -18.31 -18.34
N LEU A 106 0.01 -18.69 -17.42
CA LEU A 106 -0.21 -20.09 -17.04
C LEU A 106 -0.69 -20.95 -18.21
N ASP A 107 -1.61 -20.43 -19.02
CA ASP A 107 -2.16 -21.12 -20.19
C ASP A 107 -1.13 -21.32 -21.29
N HIS A 108 -0.21 -20.37 -21.46
CA HIS A 108 0.83 -20.43 -22.47
C HIS A 108 2.00 -21.36 -22.06
N ASP A 109 2.55 -21.16 -20.85
CA ASP A 109 3.70 -21.91 -20.36
C ASP A 109 3.73 -21.99 -18.83
N GLU A 110 3.42 -23.16 -18.28
CA GLU A 110 3.44 -23.43 -16.82
C GLU A 110 4.85 -23.28 -16.22
N VAL A 111 5.90 -23.60 -16.97
CA VAL A 111 7.29 -23.50 -16.49
C VAL A 111 7.69 -22.04 -16.31
N LEU A 112 7.32 -21.18 -17.28
CA LEU A 112 7.53 -19.73 -17.21
C LEU A 112 6.76 -19.13 -16.02
N ALA A 113 5.49 -19.49 -15.86
CA ALA A 113 4.65 -19.02 -14.76
C ALA A 113 5.24 -19.40 -13.38
N ARG A 114 5.70 -20.63 -13.24
CA ARG A 114 6.36 -21.11 -12.01
C ARG A 114 7.67 -20.38 -11.75
N ALA A 115 8.51 -20.18 -12.77
CA ALA A 115 9.75 -19.42 -12.65
C ALA A 115 9.49 -17.98 -12.18
N ILE A 116 8.53 -17.30 -12.80
CA ILE A 116 8.12 -15.93 -12.41
C ILE A 116 7.62 -15.93 -10.95
N THR A 117 6.78 -16.88 -10.55
CA THR A 117 6.25 -16.92 -9.18
C THR A 117 7.33 -17.14 -8.15
N GLU A 118 8.27 -18.09 -8.37
CA GLU A 118 9.26 -18.47 -7.35
C GLU A 118 10.42 -17.49 -7.22
N GLN A 119 10.86 -16.84 -8.31
CA GLN A 119 12.04 -15.98 -8.34
C GLN A 119 11.78 -14.64 -9.06
N TYR A 120 10.64 -14.02 -8.80
CA TYR A 120 10.23 -12.80 -9.45
C TYR A 120 11.28 -11.69 -9.41
N TYR A 121 11.83 -11.41 -8.22
CA TYR A 121 12.79 -10.33 -8.04
C TYR A 121 14.08 -10.52 -8.86
N ARG A 122 14.52 -11.78 -9.05
CA ARG A 122 15.68 -12.12 -9.87
C ARG A 122 15.38 -11.93 -11.36
N PHE A 123 14.18 -12.29 -11.81
CA PHE A 123 13.83 -12.26 -13.23
C PHE A 123 13.24 -10.91 -13.68
N LEU A 124 12.91 -10.02 -12.76
CA LEU A 124 12.35 -8.70 -13.06
C LEU A 124 13.17 -7.90 -14.11
N PRO A 125 14.51 -7.79 -14.04
CA PRO A 125 15.29 -7.08 -15.07
C PRO A 125 15.21 -7.77 -16.44
N TYR A 126 15.10 -9.10 -16.49
CA TYR A 126 14.96 -9.85 -17.75
C TYR A 126 13.59 -9.66 -18.39
N LEU A 127 12.53 -9.62 -17.61
CA LEU A 127 11.17 -9.31 -18.07
C LEU A 127 11.09 -7.89 -18.65
N ARG A 128 11.73 -6.91 -18.02
CA ARG A 128 11.82 -5.55 -18.54
C ARG A 128 12.58 -5.48 -19.87
N ARG A 129 13.68 -6.21 -19.99
CA ARG A 129 14.43 -6.30 -21.26
C ARG A 129 13.60 -6.93 -22.37
N ALA A 130 12.86 -8.00 -22.10
CA ALA A 130 11.95 -8.61 -23.06
C ALA A 130 10.89 -7.61 -23.56
N LEU A 131 10.31 -6.83 -22.65
CA LEU A 131 9.36 -5.77 -23.00
C LEU A 131 10.01 -4.70 -23.90
N ILE A 132 11.21 -4.24 -23.55
CA ILE A 132 11.96 -3.25 -24.35
C ILE A 132 12.26 -3.81 -25.75
N GLU A 133 12.62 -5.08 -25.89
CA GLU A 133 12.83 -5.75 -27.16
C GLU A 133 11.55 -5.77 -28.00
N CYS A 134 10.41 -6.17 -27.43
CA CYS A 134 9.13 -6.11 -28.12
C CYS A 134 8.78 -4.69 -28.58
N ILE A 135 8.96 -3.68 -27.71
CA ILE A 135 8.71 -2.28 -28.07
C ILE A 135 9.65 -1.83 -29.20
N SER A 136 10.92 -2.25 -29.19
CA SER A 136 11.89 -1.90 -30.24
C SER A 136 11.52 -2.47 -31.61
N VAL A 137 10.83 -3.62 -31.64
CA VAL A 137 10.34 -4.27 -32.86
C VAL A 137 9.08 -3.60 -33.41
N TYR A 138 8.07 -3.40 -32.53
CA TYR A 138 6.75 -2.92 -32.97
C TYR A 138 6.62 -1.40 -32.99
N ILE A 139 7.26 -0.68 -32.01
CA ILE A 139 7.09 0.77 -31.85
C ILE A 139 8.44 1.44 -31.52
N PRO A 140 9.43 1.42 -32.43
CA PRO A 140 10.78 1.92 -32.12
C PRO A 140 10.82 3.41 -31.72
N GLY A 141 9.89 4.23 -32.24
CA GLY A 141 9.80 5.66 -31.91
C GLY A 141 9.38 5.96 -30.46
N TYR A 142 8.72 5.02 -29.78
CA TYR A 142 8.26 5.22 -28.41
C TYR A 142 9.34 4.93 -27.36
N LEU A 143 10.40 4.26 -27.75
CA LEU A 143 11.51 3.89 -26.86
C LEU A 143 12.23 5.10 -26.24
N TYR A 144 12.24 6.24 -26.96
CA TYR A 144 13.00 7.42 -26.57
C TYR A 144 12.09 8.57 -26.12
N LEU A 145 12.47 9.23 -25.02
CA LEU A 145 11.76 10.41 -24.51
C LEU A 145 11.82 11.60 -25.49
N ASN A 146 12.93 11.75 -26.22
CA ASN A 146 13.24 12.89 -27.08
C ASN A 146 13.26 12.53 -28.57
N ALA A 147 12.41 11.60 -29.02
CA ALA A 147 12.36 11.19 -30.42
C ALA A 147 12.13 12.36 -31.42
N HIS A 148 11.43 13.42 -30.99
CA HIS A 148 11.19 14.64 -31.79
C HIS A 148 12.37 15.63 -31.79
N MET A 149 13.33 15.50 -30.87
CA MET A 149 14.53 16.36 -30.77
C MET A 149 15.78 15.72 -31.39
N ALA A 150 15.66 14.53 -31.95
CA ALA A 150 16.79 13.78 -32.53
C ALA A 150 17.47 14.44 -33.77
N SER A 151 16.95 15.59 -34.23
CA SER A 151 17.54 16.36 -35.31
C SER A 151 18.65 17.32 -34.87
N THR A 152 18.87 17.53 -33.58
CA THR A 152 19.97 18.36 -33.06
C THR A 152 20.96 17.48 -32.30
N ALA A 153 22.05 17.19 -32.98
CA ALA A 153 23.04 16.15 -32.78
C ALA A 153 23.95 16.29 -31.53
N SER A 154 23.48 16.52 -30.34
CA SER A 154 24.38 16.51 -29.16
C SER A 154 23.76 16.10 -27.81
N SER A 155 22.46 15.90 -27.69
CA SER A 155 21.86 15.33 -26.49
C SER A 155 21.64 13.84 -26.67
N GLY A 156 22.29 13.00 -25.84
CA GLY A 156 22.13 11.55 -25.89
C GLY A 156 20.65 11.14 -25.83
N LEU A 157 20.28 10.16 -26.64
CA LEU A 157 18.92 9.58 -26.64
C LEU A 157 18.63 8.99 -25.25
N VAL A 158 17.69 9.59 -24.55
CA VAL A 158 17.25 9.09 -23.24
C VAL A 158 16.15 8.05 -23.45
N THR A 159 16.41 6.80 -23.06
CA THR A 159 15.42 5.71 -23.10
C THR A 159 14.38 5.87 -22.02
N ARG A 160 13.12 5.53 -22.30
CA ARG A 160 12.06 5.46 -21.28
C ARG A 160 12.25 4.21 -20.42
N ASP A 161 11.85 4.30 -19.16
CA ASP A 161 11.83 3.16 -18.26
C ASP A 161 10.48 2.47 -18.36
N PHE A 162 10.49 1.22 -18.82
CA PHE A 162 9.31 0.38 -18.94
C PHE A 162 9.22 -0.60 -17.78
N SER A 163 8.00 -0.88 -17.32
CA SER A 163 7.72 -1.83 -16.26
C SER A 163 6.67 -2.86 -16.69
N VAL A 164 6.72 -4.04 -16.07
CA VAL A 164 5.72 -5.10 -16.26
C VAL A 164 4.95 -5.26 -14.95
N SER A 165 3.64 -5.30 -15.04
CA SER A 165 2.71 -5.44 -13.94
C SER A 165 1.87 -6.69 -14.13
N PHE A 166 1.78 -7.55 -13.11
CA PHE A 166 0.98 -8.77 -13.16
C PHE A 166 -0.29 -8.61 -12.33
N HIS A 167 -1.41 -9.10 -12.85
CA HIS A 167 -2.69 -9.16 -12.17
C HIS A 167 -3.29 -10.57 -12.22
N HIS A 168 -4.40 -10.82 -11.52
CA HIS A 168 -5.09 -12.12 -11.44
C HIS A 168 -4.21 -13.28 -10.97
N LEU A 169 -3.42 -13.07 -9.93
CA LEU A 169 -2.71 -14.20 -9.32
C LEU A 169 -3.70 -15.16 -8.63
N PRO A 170 -3.64 -16.46 -8.90
CA PRO A 170 -4.63 -17.42 -8.37
C PRO A 170 -4.54 -17.62 -6.85
N LEU A 171 -3.43 -17.28 -6.22
CA LEU A 171 -3.19 -17.47 -4.79
C LEU A 171 -3.03 -16.13 -4.08
N GLN A 172 -4.07 -15.75 -3.35
CA GLN A 172 -4.00 -14.61 -2.42
C GLN A 172 -3.35 -15.07 -1.09
N SER A 173 -2.41 -14.28 -0.62
CA SER A 173 -1.70 -14.51 0.64
C SER A 173 -2.12 -13.47 1.68
N GLY A 174 -2.56 -13.91 2.86
CA GLY A 174 -2.78 -13.00 3.98
C GLY A 174 -1.46 -12.41 4.51
N ILE A 175 -1.51 -11.24 5.11
CA ILE A 175 -0.33 -10.55 5.70
C ILE A 175 0.37 -11.45 6.73
N ARG A 176 -0.35 -12.29 7.48
CA ARG A 176 0.22 -13.23 8.46
C ARG A 176 1.01 -14.37 7.85
N SER A 177 0.73 -14.71 6.60
CA SER A 177 1.41 -15.79 5.90
C SER A 177 2.75 -15.37 5.29
N LEU A 178 3.09 -14.07 5.35
CA LEU A 178 4.38 -13.55 4.87
C LEU A 178 5.49 -13.93 5.85
N ARG A 179 6.35 -14.85 5.40
CA ARG A 179 7.51 -15.36 6.12
C ARG A 179 8.75 -15.28 5.24
N SER A 180 9.89 -15.64 5.80
CA SER A 180 11.19 -15.61 5.11
C SER A 180 11.27 -16.46 3.84
N ASP A 181 10.48 -17.55 3.76
CA ASP A 181 10.39 -18.43 2.59
C ASP A 181 9.72 -17.78 1.36
N LYS A 182 9.00 -16.67 1.59
CA LYS A 182 8.28 -15.92 0.55
C LYS A 182 9.05 -14.69 0.04
N ILE A 183 10.27 -14.47 0.52
CA ILE A 183 11.10 -13.35 0.06
C ILE A 183 11.48 -13.56 -1.40
N GLY A 184 11.31 -12.52 -2.23
CA GLY A 184 11.65 -12.51 -3.65
C GLY A 184 10.64 -13.21 -4.57
N ARG A 185 9.55 -13.79 -4.04
CA ARG A 185 8.47 -14.41 -4.81
C ARG A 185 7.42 -13.36 -5.23
N LEU A 186 6.73 -13.66 -6.33
CA LEU A 186 5.55 -12.91 -6.75
C LEU A 186 4.36 -13.37 -5.90
N LEU A 187 3.72 -12.44 -5.22
CA LEU A 187 2.61 -12.69 -4.30
C LEU A 187 1.51 -11.65 -4.50
N CYS A 188 0.29 -12.06 -4.23
CA CYS A 188 -0.84 -11.14 -4.09
C CYS A 188 -1.22 -11.06 -2.61
N VAL A 189 -1.30 -9.84 -2.07
CA VAL A 189 -1.63 -9.56 -0.67
C VAL A 189 -2.81 -8.60 -0.63
N ASN A 190 -3.86 -8.97 0.12
CA ASN A 190 -5.01 -8.10 0.32
C ASN A 190 -4.97 -7.44 1.70
N GLY A 191 -5.48 -6.22 1.76
CA GLY A 191 -5.55 -5.46 2.99
C GLY A 191 -6.26 -4.11 2.83
N THR A 192 -6.63 -3.53 3.97
CA THR A 192 -7.21 -2.19 4.02
C THR A 192 -6.10 -1.15 4.16
N VAL A 193 -6.11 -0.14 3.31
CA VAL A 193 -5.16 0.97 3.34
C VAL A 193 -5.46 1.85 4.54
N THR A 194 -4.51 1.99 5.46
CA THR A 194 -4.66 2.83 6.65
C THR A 194 -3.99 4.19 6.49
N ARG A 195 -2.85 4.24 5.79
CA ARG A 195 -2.08 5.46 5.63
C ARG A 195 -1.35 5.46 4.30
N THR A 196 -1.32 6.62 3.65
CA THR A 196 -0.51 6.87 2.46
C THR A 196 0.47 8.00 2.75
N SER A 197 1.71 7.89 2.27
CA SER A 197 2.68 8.97 2.33
C SER A 197 2.47 9.93 1.15
N GLU A 198 3.10 11.09 1.23
CA GLU A 198 3.25 11.97 0.09
C GLU A 198 4.07 11.31 -1.02
N VAL A 199 3.84 11.72 -2.25
CA VAL A 199 4.63 11.29 -3.40
C VAL A 199 5.98 12.01 -3.35
N ARG A 200 7.06 11.24 -3.42
CA ARG A 200 8.43 11.76 -3.39
C ARG A 200 9.23 11.19 -4.56
N PRO A 201 10.11 11.97 -5.18
CA PRO A 201 11.02 11.45 -6.19
C PRO A 201 12.07 10.53 -5.56
N GLU A 202 12.21 9.30 -6.06
CA GLU A 202 13.27 8.35 -5.73
C GLU A 202 14.31 8.34 -6.85
N LEU A 203 15.59 8.43 -6.51
CA LEU A 203 16.67 8.34 -7.47
C LEU A 203 16.87 6.87 -7.89
N ILE A 204 16.66 6.57 -9.18
CA ILE A 204 16.92 5.23 -9.74
C ILE A 204 18.31 5.15 -10.38
N LEU A 205 18.60 6.10 -11.25
CA LEU A 205 19.88 6.16 -11.96
C LEU A 205 20.54 7.50 -11.68
N GLY A 206 21.65 7.48 -10.96
CA GLY A 206 22.41 8.67 -10.62
C GLY A 206 23.52 8.94 -11.62
N THR A 207 23.68 10.18 -12.06
CA THR A 207 24.84 10.65 -12.79
C THR A 207 25.77 11.38 -11.83
N PHE A 208 26.97 10.88 -11.67
CA PHE A 208 27.95 11.43 -10.74
C PHE A 208 29.07 12.13 -11.49
N THR A 209 29.44 13.31 -11.04
CA THR A 209 30.61 14.06 -11.54
C THR A 209 31.73 13.98 -10.53
N CYS A 210 32.94 13.67 -11.00
CA CYS A 210 34.12 13.68 -10.19
C CYS A 210 34.51 15.11 -9.85
N VAL A 211 34.71 15.44 -8.57
CA VAL A 211 35.10 16.79 -8.13
C VAL A 211 36.50 17.21 -8.65
N GLU A 212 37.44 16.25 -8.78
CA GLU A 212 38.82 16.52 -9.19
C GLU A 212 38.98 16.73 -10.71
N CYS A 213 38.44 15.80 -11.52
CA CYS A 213 38.65 15.84 -12.97
C CYS A 213 37.40 16.23 -13.79
N LYS A 214 36.26 16.46 -13.12
CA LYS A 214 34.95 16.81 -13.72
C LYS A 214 34.44 15.82 -14.77
N THR A 215 34.93 14.58 -14.73
CA THR A 215 34.41 13.52 -15.58
C THR A 215 33.07 13.03 -15.03
N SER A 216 32.03 12.95 -15.86
CA SER A 216 30.73 12.43 -15.45
C SER A 216 30.66 10.94 -15.69
N ILE A 217 30.07 10.21 -14.72
CA ILE A 217 29.76 8.79 -14.78
C ILE A 217 28.24 8.69 -14.82
N PRO A 218 27.63 8.37 -15.98
CA PRO A 218 26.19 8.24 -16.11
C PRO A 218 25.69 6.88 -15.56
N ASP A 219 24.39 6.81 -15.32
CA ASP A 219 23.60 5.59 -15.12
C ASP A 219 24.07 4.66 -13.99
N VAL A 220 24.52 5.23 -12.87
CA VAL A 220 24.82 4.45 -11.67
C VAL A 220 23.53 4.03 -10.98
N GLU A 221 23.23 2.73 -11.01
CA GLU A 221 22.00 2.17 -10.45
C GLU A 221 21.95 2.31 -8.93
N GLN A 222 20.83 2.81 -8.41
CA GLN A 222 20.55 2.97 -7.00
C GLN A 222 19.53 1.93 -6.54
N GLN A 223 19.90 1.07 -5.61
CA GLN A 223 19.00 0.04 -5.06
C GLN A 223 18.79 0.28 -3.56
N PHE A 224 17.71 0.97 -3.18
CA PHE A 224 17.32 1.27 -1.78
C PHE A 224 18.41 1.88 -0.89
N ARG A 225 19.57 2.18 -1.43
CA ARG A 225 20.71 2.80 -0.76
C ARG A 225 21.43 3.71 -1.73
N TYR A 226 21.80 4.87 -1.24
CA TYR A 226 22.66 5.79 -2.00
C TYR A 226 24.03 5.14 -2.23
N THR A 227 24.37 4.89 -3.47
CA THR A 227 25.61 4.22 -3.90
C THR A 227 26.40 5.17 -4.78
N GLU A 228 27.62 5.48 -4.37
CA GLU A 228 28.54 6.28 -5.16
C GLU A 228 29.43 5.36 -6.02
N PRO A 229 29.95 5.84 -7.17
CA PRO A 229 30.90 5.07 -7.96
C PRO A 229 32.15 4.71 -7.17
N LEU A 230 32.67 3.51 -7.38
CA LEU A 230 33.85 3.02 -6.64
C LEU A 230 35.13 3.68 -7.07
N MET A 231 35.25 4.10 -8.33
CA MET A 231 36.46 4.67 -8.91
C MET A 231 36.14 5.55 -10.12
N CYS A 232 36.90 6.59 -10.33
CA CYS A 232 36.79 7.46 -11.49
C CYS A 232 37.15 6.73 -12.80
N LEU A 233 36.40 6.95 -13.88
CA LEU A 233 36.68 6.38 -15.20
C LEU A 233 37.94 6.93 -15.84
N ASN A 234 38.40 8.10 -15.41
CA ASN A 234 39.65 8.69 -15.88
C ASN A 234 40.87 7.99 -15.26
N PRO A 235 41.72 7.28 -16.02
CA PRO A 235 42.83 6.53 -15.49
C PRO A 235 43.91 7.40 -14.80
N MET A 236 43.91 8.70 -15.09
CA MET A 236 44.83 9.65 -14.44
C MET A 236 44.31 10.18 -13.11
N CYS A 237 43.05 10.01 -12.84
CA CYS A 237 42.40 10.46 -11.61
C CYS A 237 42.23 9.26 -10.66
N GLN A 238 42.69 9.38 -9.43
CA GLN A 238 42.60 8.33 -8.40
C GLN A 238 41.48 8.58 -7.40
N ASN A 239 40.52 9.46 -7.73
CA ASN A 239 39.40 9.78 -6.85
C ASN A 239 38.49 8.58 -6.61
N ARG A 240 38.17 8.33 -5.32
CA ARG A 240 37.28 7.25 -4.86
C ARG A 240 36.19 7.71 -3.91
N THR A 241 36.21 8.95 -3.45
CA THR A 241 35.37 9.40 -2.33
C THR A 241 34.67 10.72 -2.56
N GLN A 242 35.10 11.51 -3.53
CA GLN A 242 34.56 12.86 -3.75
C GLN A 242 33.75 12.90 -5.04
N TRP A 243 32.44 12.73 -4.90
CA TRP A 243 31.48 12.72 -5.98
C TRP A 243 30.41 13.78 -5.77
N GLU A 244 30.00 14.41 -6.83
CA GLU A 244 28.91 15.36 -6.87
C GLU A 244 27.79 14.75 -7.74
N LEU A 245 26.55 14.71 -7.21
CA LEU A 245 25.39 14.22 -7.95
C LEU A 245 24.89 15.31 -8.90
N ASP A 246 24.87 15.01 -10.19
CA ASP A 246 24.26 15.85 -11.22
C ASP A 246 22.75 15.54 -11.29
N VAL A 247 21.96 16.39 -10.65
CA VAL A 247 20.49 16.20 -10.54
C VAL A 247 19.82 16.31 -11.92
N GLU A 248 20.32 17.19 -12.81
CA GLU A 248 19.72 17.42 -14.13
C GLU A 248 19.85 16.22 -15.07
N LYS A 249 20.94 15.45 -14.93
CA LYS A 249 21.18 14.25 -15.76
C LYS A 249 20.79 12.96 -15.10
N SER A 250 20.40 13.01 -13.83
CA SER A 250 19.94 11.84 -13.06
C SER A 250 18.48 11.53 -13.36
N ARG A 251 18.09 10.26 -13.21
CA ARG A 251 16.70 9.82 -13.42
C ARG A 251 16.04 9.51 -12.10
N PHE A 252 14.86 10.09 -11.93
CA PHE A 252 14.00 9.90 -10.77
C PHE A 252 12.73 9.20 -11.18
N CYS A 253 12.13 8.45 -10.26
CA CYS A 253 10.76 7.97 -10.38
C CYS A 253 9.94 8.40 -9.17
N ASP A 254 8.64 8.45 -9.35
CA ASP A 254 7.70 8.71 -8.27
C ASP A 254 7.67 7.51 -7.32
N TRP A 255 7.73 7.80 -6.05
CA TRP A 255 7.75 6.84 -4.96
C TRP A 255 6.72 7.23 -3.91
N GLN A 256 5.98 6.25 -3.44
CA GLN A 256 5.00 6.41 -2.38
C GLN A 256 5.03 5.20 -1.45
N LYS A 257 4.87 5.45 -0.16
CA LYS A 257 4.74 4.42 0.86
C LYS A 257 3.30 4.35 1.34
N VAL A 258 2.74 3.17 1.28
CA VAL A 258 1.38 2.88 1.72
C VAL A 258 1.45 1.89 2.87
N ARG A 259 0.74 2.15 3.96
CA ARG A 259 0.59 1.20 5.07
C ARG A 259 -0.75 0.51 4.95
N ILE A 260 -0.72 -0.80 4.85
CA ILE A 260 -1.90 -1.65 4.81
C ILE A 260 -2.06 -2.41 6.12
N GLN A 261 -3.30 -2.67 6.48
CA GLN A 261 -3.69 -3.44 7.65
C GLN A 261 -4.51 -4.65 7.23
N GLU A 262 -4.37 -5.73 7.97
CA GLU A 262 -5.11 -6.97 7.79
C GLU A 262 -6.62 -6.74 7.89
N ASN A 263 -7.39 -7.31 6.97
CA ASN A 263 -8.85 -7.20 6.96
C ASN A 263 -9.46 -7.89 8.20
N ALA A 264 -10.53 -7.31 8.74
CA ALA A 264 -11.17 -7.79 9.97
C ALA A 264 -11.57 -9.27 9.90
N ASN A 265 -11.97 -9.76 8.71
CA ASN A 265 -12.39 -11.15 8.49
C ASN A 265 -11.22 -12.16 8.56
N GLN A 266 -9.98 -11.70 8.41
CA GLN A 266 -8.78 -12.55 8.38
C GLN A 266 -8.08 -12.63 9.74
N ILE A 267 -8.49 -11.81 10.71
CA ILE A 267 -7.86 -11.74 12.01
C ILE A 267 -8.29 -12.93 12.86
N PRO A 268 -7.38 -13.80 13.32
CA PRO A 268 -7.71 -14.86 14.25
C PRO A 268 -8.19 -14.30 15.60
N THR A 269 -9.06 -15.04 16.26
CA THR A 269 -9.59 -14.66 17.58
C THR A 269 -8.47 -14.41 18.61
N GLY A 270 -8.54 -13.28 19.31
CA GLY A 270 -7.56 -12.91 20.32
C GLY A 270 -6.25 -12.32 19.80
N SER A 271 -6.12 -12.11 18.49
CA SER A 271 -4.93 -11.52 17.90
C SER A 271 -5.16 -10.04 17.53
N MET A 272 -4.11 -9.24 17.60
CA MET A 272 -4.13 -7.87 17.07
C MET A 272 -3.90 -7.90 15.55
N PRO A 273 -4.50 -6.96 14.79
CA PRO A 273 -4.27 -6.84 13.36
C PRO A 273 -2.80 -6.51 13.07
N ARG A 274 -2.25 -7.12 12.03
CA ARG A 274 -0.90 -6.83 11.55
C ARG A 274 -0.95 -5.75 10.48
N SER A 275 0.08 -4.94 10.42
CA SER A 275 0.28 -3.96 9.35
C SER A 275 1.52 -4.31 8.53
N LEU A 276 1.50 -3.92 7.27
CA LEU A 276 2.58 -4.10 6.31
C LEU A 276 2.80 -2.79 5.57
N ASP A 277 4.07 -2.42 5.38
CA ASP A 277 4.43 -1.27 4.56
C ASP A 277 4.60 -1.74 3.10
N VAL A 278 3.94 -1.05 2.18
CA VAL A 278 3.97 -1.32 0.73
C VAL A 278 4.60 -0.12 0.04
N ILE A 279 5.53 -0.37 -0.87
CA ILE A 279 6.15 0.65 -1.73
C ILE A 279 5.50 0.60 -3.10
N LEU A 280 5.01 1.74 -3.54
CA LEU A 280 4.48 2.00 -4.88
C LEU A 280 5.48 2.84 -5.66
N ARG A 281 5.69 2.52 -6.95
CA ARG A 281 6.60 3.23 -7.84
C ARG A 281 5.95 3.54 -9.18
N SER A 282 6.35 4.63 -9.81
CA SER A 282 5.91 5.04 -11.15
C SER A 282 4.38 5.18 -11.26
N GLU A 283 3.73 4.63 -12.25
CA GLU A 283 2.31 4.80 -12.55
C GLU A 283 1.33 4.21 -11.53
N ILE A 284 1.79 3.37 -10.59
CA ILE A 284 0.93 2.80 -9.55
C ILE A 284 0.79 3.73 -8.31
N VAL A 285 1.55 4.80 -8.28
CA VAL A 285 1.47 5.82 -7.23
C VAL A 285 0.09 6.47 -7.24
N GLU A 286 -0.45 6.77 -6.05
CA GLU A 286 -1.77 7.38 -5.80
C GLU A 286 -3.01 6.53 -6.16
N ARG A 287 -2.86 5.31 -6.69
CA ARG A 287 -4.00 4.44 -6.97
C ARG A 287 -4.69 3.92 -5.71
N ALA A 288 -3.95 3.77 -4.61
CA ALA A 288 -4.48 3.34 -3.33
C ALA A 288 -4.80 4.56 -2.46
N LYS A 289 -6.08 4.75 -2.12
CA LYS A 289 -6.53 5.81 -1.21
C LYS A 289 -6.71 5.24 0.21
N ALA A 290 -6.52 6.05 1.23
CA ALA A 290 -6.76 5.63 2.61
C ALA A 290 -8.23 5.20 2.79
N GLY A 291 -8.46 4.04 3.44
CA GLY A 291 -9.78 3.45 3.62
C GLY A 291 -10.17 2.41 2.57
N ASP A 292 -9.53 2.39 1.40
CA ASP A 292 -9.83 1.41 0.36
C ASP A 292 -9.33 0.01 0.75
N ARG A 293 -10.08 -1.01 0.38
CA ARG A 293 -9.63 -2.39 0.39
C ARG A 293 -9.01 -2.69 -0.96
N CYS A 294 -7.72 -3.00 -0.93
CA CYS A 294 -6.96 -3.22 -2.14
C CYS A 294 -6.23 -4.56 -2.11
N GLU A 295 -6.04 -5.10 -3.30
CA GLU A 295 -5.15 -6.20 -3.58
C GLU A 295 -3.84 -5.65 -4.16
N PHE A 296 -2.74 -6.03 -3.54
CA PHE A 296 -1.41 -5.62 -3.95
C PHE A 296 -0.67 -6.83 -4.49
N THR A 297 -0.37 -6.81 -5.77
CA THR A 297 0.48 -7.81 -6.40
C THR A 297 1.91 -7.29 -6.45
N GLY A 298 2.87 -8.12 -6.08
CA GLY A 298 4.26 -7.72 -6.05
C GLY A 298 5.16 -8.70 -5.32
N THR A 299 6.28 -8.22 -4.83
CA THR A 299 7.28 -9.04 -4.15
C THR A 299 7.58 -8.57 -2.75
N PHE A 300 7.83 -9.52 -1.86
CA PHE A 300 8.24 -9.27 -0.50
C PHE A 300 9.75 -9.13 -0.43
N ILE A 301 10.25 -8.00 0.04
CA ILE A 301 11.67 -7.67 0.08
C ILE A 301 12.14 -7.33 1.48
N VAL A 302 13.44 -7.46 1.70
CA VAL A 302 14.11 -7.11 2.94
C VAL A 302 14.94 -5.86 2.71
N LEU A 303 14.67 -4.81 3.48
CA LEU A 303 15.46 -3.58 3.44
C LEU A 303 16.54 -3.63 4.52
N PRO A 304 17.81 -3.38 4.15
CA PRO A 304 18.86 -3.18 5.13
C PRO A 304 18.59 -1.89 5.90
N ASP A 305 18.64 -1.95 7.22
CA ASP A 305 18.53 -0.76 8.06
C ASP A 305 19.85 0.05 7.97
N VAL A 306 19.80 1.12 7.18
CA VAL A 306 20.98 1.97 6.92
C VAL A 306 21.47 2.68 8.19
N SER A 307 20.58 2.91 9.16
CA SER A 307 20.93 3.54 10.44
C SER A 307 21.92 2.69 11.25
N GLN A 308 21.90 1.36 11.03
CA GLN A 308 22.80 0.42 11.70
C GLN A 308 24.12 0.19 10.94
N LEU A 309 24.17 0.52 9.66
CA LEU A 309 25.38 0.37 8.84
C LEU A 309 26.38 1.52 9.03
N GLY A 310 26.34 2.20 10.17
CA GLY A 310 27.14 3.30 10.64
C GLY A 310 28.31 3.68 9.75
N VAL A 311 28.14 4.71 8.94
CA VAL A 311 29.28 5.40 8.34
C VAL A 311 30.02 6.09 9.47
N PRO A 312 31.34 5.81 9.70
CA PRO A 312 32.11 6.48 10.74
C PRO A 312 32.15 7.97 10.43
N GLY A 313 31.44 8.77 11.20
CA GLY A 313 31.34 10.23 11.03
C GLY A 313 29.92 10.75 11.24
N VAL A 314 28.89 10.14 10.66
CA VAL A 314 27.50 10.57 10.78
C VAL A 314 26.94 10.27 12.18
N ASN A 315 27.31 9.14 12.77
CA ASN A 315 26.89 8.78 14.13
C ASN A 315 27.47 9.68 15.21
N ALA A 316 28.64 10.27 14.99
CA ALA A 316 29.25 11.21 15.93
C ALA A 316 28.51 12.56 15.97
N GLN A 317 27.92 12.99 14.86
CA GLN A 317 27.10 14.21 14.82
C GLN A 317 25.73 14.01 15.43
N ILE A 318 25.06 12.87 15.17
CA ILE A 318 23.75 12.53 15.75
C ILE A 318 23.88 12.34 17.27
N GLN A 319 24.94 11.68 17.75
CA GLN A 319 25.16 11.55 19.20
C GLN A 319 25.48 12.89 19.88
N ARG A 320 26.13 13.83 19.21
CA ARG A 320 26.38 15.18 19.76
C ARG A 320 25.09 16.01 19.83
N GLN A 321 24.19 15.87 18.84
CA GLN A 321 22.89 16.57 18.87
C GLN A 321 21.94 16.01 19.93
N THR A 322 21.95 14.70 20.18
CA THR A 322 21.13 14.09 21.24
C THR A 322 21.65 14.37 22.66
N GLN A 323 22.94 14.66 22.84
CA GLN A 323 23.47 15.02 24.15
C GLN A 323 23.13 16.46 24.60
N PHE A 324 22.73 17.35 23.68
CA PHE A 324 22.32 18.72 24.00
C PHE A 324 20.81 18.94 24.13
N GLY A 325 19.97 17.94 23.86
CA GLY A 325 18.52 17.97 24.01
C GLY A 325 18.09 17.25 25.28
N SER A 326 17.67 18.04 26.24
CA SER A 326 16.88 17.73 27.47
C SER A 326 16.87 16.28 27.97
N ALA A 327 17.53 16.06 29.09
CA ALA A 327 17.76 14.77 29.77
C ALA A 327 16.51 14.18 30.49
N THR A 328 15.30 14.64 30.23
CA THR A 328 14.14 14.26 31.05
C THR A 328 13.12 13.34 30.41
N ASP A 329 13.09 13.19 29.07
CA ASP A 329 12.02 12.40 28.42
C ASP A 329 12.43 11.06 27.78
N THR A 330 13.72 10.70 27.80
CA THR A 330 14.24 9.53 27.08
C THR A 330 14.36 8.25 27.92
N VAL A 331 14.08 8.28 29.21
CA VAL A 331 14.33 7.12 30.11
C VAL A 331 13.16 6.12 30.15
N ALA A 332 11.95 6.51 29.75
CA ALA A 332 10.76 5.68 29.95
C ALA A 332 10.48 4.64 28.83
N ASN A 333 11.10 4.77 27.64
CA ASN A 333 10.74 3.94 26.48
C ASN A 333 11.89 3.12 25.87
N GLN A 334 13.05 3.09 26.49
CA GLN A 334 14.18 2.29 26.02
C GLN A 334 14.31 1.00 26.83
N GLY A 335 13.69 -0.08 26.33
CA GLY A 335 14.10 -1.42 26.74
C GLY A 335 15.60 -1.61 26.50
N VAL A 336 16.26 -2.42 27.31
CA VAL A 336 17.71 -2.73 27.40
C VAL A 336 18.57 -2.15 26.25
N THR A 337 18.95 -0.87 26.34
CA THR A 337 19.76 -0.15 25.35
C THR A 337 21.26 -0.39 25.47
N GLY A 338 21.69 -1.16 26.46
CA GLY A 338 23.11 -1.42 26.74
C GLY A 338 23.87 -2.16 25.64
N LEU A 339 23.20 -3.00 24.85
CA LEU A 339 23.84 -3.80 23.80
C LEU A 339 24.20 -2.98 22.55
N LYS A 340 23.41 -1.96 22.20
CA LYS A 340 23.70 -1.07 21.06
C LYS A 340 24.95 -0.20 21.30
N THR A 341 25.18 0.22 22.54
CA THR A 341 26.38 0.97 22.92
C THR A 341 27.65 0.11 22.87
N LEU A 342 27.52 -1.20 23.00
CA LEU A 342 28.62 -2.17 22.87
C LEU A 342 28.92 -2.58 21.42
N GLY A 343 28.25 -1.97 20.43
CA GLY A 343 28.47 -2.25 19.01
C GLY A 343 27.83 -3.55 18.50
N VAL A 344 26.94 -4.15 19.28
CA VAL A 344 26.15 -5.31 18.84
C VAL A 344 25.10 -4.84 17.83
N ARG A 345 25.15 -5.37 16.61
CA ARG A 345 24.18 -5.07 15.55
C ARG A 345 22.95 -5.95 15.72
N ASP A 346 21.78 -5.37 15.54
CA ASP A 346 20.55 -6.16 15.46
C ASP A 346 20.59 -6.99 14.16
N LEU A 347 20.33 -8.29 14.27
CA LEU A 347 20.24 -9.20 13.13
C LEU A 347 18.85 -9.24 12.50
N THR A 348 17.91 -8.45 13.04
CA THR A 348 16.55 -8.33 12.51
C THR A 348 16.49 -7.22 11.47
N TYR A 349 16.01 -7.58 10.27
CA TYR A 349 15.86 -6.63 9.16
C TYR A 349 14.40 -6.22 9.02
N ARG A 350 14.18 -5.02 8.47
CA ARG A 350 12.85 -4.53 8.15
C ARG A 350 12.39 -5.16 6.83
N THR A 351 11.15 -5.62 6.80
CA THR A 351 10.54 -6.19 5.61
C THR A 351 9.52 -5.23 5.03
N VAL A 352 9.48 -5.14 3.71
CA VAL A 352 8.56 -4.27 2.96
C VAL A 352 8.07 -5.02 1.73
N PHE A 353 6.90 -4.67 1.26
CA PHE A 353 6.33 -5.22 0.04
C PHE A 353 6.50 -4.23 -1.11
N LEU A 354 7.14 -4.64 -2.19
CA LEU A 354 7.27 -3.84 -3.42
C LEU A 354 6.15 -4.25 -4.38
N ALA A 355 5.15 -3.40 -4.53
CA ALA A 355 4.02 -3.67 -5.41
C ALA A 355 4.36 -3.36 -6.87
N CYS A 356 3.87 -4.17 -7.79
CA CYS A 356 3.85 -3.93 -9.23
C CYS A 356 2.45 -3.65 -9.75
N MET A 357 1.40 -4.01 -8.99
CA MET A 357 0.00 -3.74 -9.30
C MET A 357 -0.80 -3.45 -8.04
N VAL A 358 -1.79 -2.58 -8.16
CA VAL A 358 -2.78 -2.27 -7.13
C VAL A 358 -4.16 -2.36 -7.76
N GLN A 359 -5.00 -3.22 -7.20
CA GLN A 359 -6.40 -3.39 -7.60
C GLN A 359 -7.31 -3.14 -6.40
N ARG A 360 -8.42 -2.46 -6.60
CA ARG A 360 -9.44 -2.30 -5.56
C ARG A 360 -10.32 -3.55 -5.54
N GLU A 361 -10.65 -4.08 -4.36
CA GLU A 361 -11.43 -5.31 -4.19
C GLU A 361 -12.81 -5.28 -4.91
N PHE A 362 -13.37 -4.10 -5.12
CA PHE A 362 -14.68 -3.91 -5.75
C PHE A 362 -14.62 -3.48 -7.23
N GLN A 363 -13.45 -3.33 -7.78
CA GLN A 363 -13.29 -3.07 -9.20
C GLN A 363 -13.33 -4.40 -9.93
N ARG A 364 -14.41 -4.67 -10.69
CA ARG A 364 -14.52 -5.86 -11.54
C ARG A 364 -13.47 -5.77 -12.64
N ASP A 365 -12.77 -6.87 -12.84
CA ASP A 365 -11.71 -6.99 -13.81
C ASP A 365 -12.27 -7.40 -15.17
N ASP A 366 -12.65 -6.46 -15.98
CA ASP A 366 -13.07 -6.74 -17.36
C ASP A 366 -11.92 -6.67 -18.35
N GLY A 367 -10.74 -7.22 -18.04
CA GLY A 367 -9.67 -7.41 -19.02
C GLY A 367 -9.31 -6.18 -19.90
N ARG A 368 -9.99 -5.05 -19.69
CA ARG A 368 -9.71 -3.77 -20.31
C ARG A 368 -8.77 -2.98 -19.43
N THR A 369 -7.66 -2.67 -20.01
CA THR A 369 -6.57 -1.85 -19.50
C THR A 369 -6.93 -0.39 -19.22
N ASP A 370 -8.20 -0.04 -19.16
CA ASP A 370 -8.66 1.30 -18.81
C ASP A 370 -8.55 1.55 -17.30
N VAL A 371 -7.33 1.37 -16.82
CA VAL A 371 -6.88 1.62 -15.44
C VAL A 371 -6.86 3.13 -15.11
N VAL A 372 -7.47 3.96 -15.93
CA VAL A 372 -7.47 5.42 -15.77
C VAL A 372 -8.88 5.96 -15.94
N SER A 373 -9.72 5.73 -14.96
CA SER A 373 -10.75 6.70 -14.62
C SER A 373 -10.51 7.16 -13.19
N ASP A 374 -9.49 8.02 -13.04
CA ASP A 374 -9.39 8.88 -11.88
C ASP A 374 -10.50 9.92 -11.95
N ASP A 375 -11.34 9.94 -10.90
CA ASP A 375 -12.20 11.05 -10.48
C ASP A 375 -13.29 11.60 -11.43
N HIS A 376 -13.55 11.01 -12.57
CA HIS A 376 -14.78 11.30 -13.29
C HIS A 376 -15.89 10.39 -12.75
N GLU A 377 -17.03 10.96 -12.44
CA GLU A 377 -18.29 10.23 -12.27
C GLU A 377 -18.34 9.18 -13.39
N GLU A 378 -18.20 7.90 -13.02
CA GLU A 378 -18.27 6.80 -13.97
C GLU A 378 -19.58 6.95 -14.71
N ASP A 379 -19.52 7.33 -15.98
CA ASP A 379 -20.72 7.45 -16.79
C ASP A 379 -21.44 6.12 -16.75
N ALA A 380 -22.75 6.15 -16.53
CA ALA A 380 -23.58 4.96 -16.44
C ALA A 380 -23.37 3.99 -17.63
N GLU A 381 -22.93 4.52 -18.77
CA GLU A 381 -22.59 3.75 -19.97
C GLU A 381 -21.29 2.94 -19.83
N THR A 382 -20.29 3.43 -19.08
CA THR A 382 -19.07 2.67 -18.77
C THR A 382 -19.37 1.51 -17.83
N VAL A 383 -20.13 1.76 -16.78
CA VAL A 383 -20.57 0.72 -15.82
C VAL A 383 -21.40 -0.36 -16.52
N LEU A 384 -22.28 0.00 -17.49
CA LEU A 384 -23.06 -0.97 -18.24
C LEU A 384 -22.22 -1.84 -19.20
N LYS A 385 -21.08 -1.37 -19.64
CA LYS A 385 -20.14 -2.15 -20.49
C LYS A 385 -19.44 -3.24 -19.67
N ASP A 386 -19.33 -3.05 -18.35
CA ASP A 386 -18.65 -3.95 -17.43
C ASP A 386 -19.48 -5.17 -17.01
N PHE A 387 -20.77 -5.22 -17.36
CA PHE A 387 -21.61 -6.38 -17.10
C PHE A 387 -21.51 -7.41 -18.22
N THR A 388 -21.49 -8.70 -17.85
CA THR A 388 -21.65 -9.80 -18.80
C THR A 388 -23.02 -9.74 -19.47
N GLU A 389 -23.17 -10.36 -20.64
CA GLU A 389 -24.45 -10.38 -21.35
C GLU A 389 -25.55 -11.03 -20.50
N GLU A 390 -25.22 -12.10 -19.76
CA GLU A 390 -26.13 -12.78 -18.86
C GLU A 390 -26.60 -11.87 -17.72
N GLU A 391 -25.68 -11.13 -17.08
CA GLU A 391 -26.00 -10.16 -16.02
C GLU A 391 -26.86 -8.99 -16.55
N ARG A 392 -26.62 -8.57 -17.78
CA ARG A 392 -27.40 -7.51 -18.42
C ARG A 392 -28.84 -7.96 -18.68
N GLU A 393 -29.02 -9.20 -19.17
CA GLU A 393 -30.36 -9.78 -19.34
C GLU A 393 -31.10 -9.92 -17.99
N GLU A 394 -30.42 -10.37 -16.94
CA GLU A 394 -31.00 -10.42 -15.59
C GLU A 394 -31.41 -9.05 -15.07
N LEU A 395 -30.57 -8.01 -15.29
CA LEU A 395 -30.89 -6.64 -14.90
C LEU A 395 -32.12 -6.10 -15.68
N GLU A 396 -32.22 -6.35 -16.97
CA GLU A 396 -33.38 -5.94 -17.79
C GLU A 396 -34.67 -6.62 -17.30
N VAL A 397 -34.62 -7.90 -16.96
CA VAL A 397 -35.74 -8.63 -16.35
C VAL A 397 -36.13 -8.04 -14.99
N MET A 398 -35.13 -7.66 -14.17
CA MET A 398 -35.39 -7.01 -12.88
C MET A 398 -36.05 -5.64 -13.05
N VAL A 399 -35.56 -4.83 -13.97
CA VAL A 399 -36.13 -3.50 -14.27
C VAL A 399 -37.54 -3.58 -14.81
N ALA A 400 -37.81 -4.57 -15.64
CA ALA A 400 -39.18 -4.79 -16.18
C ALA A 400 -40.18 -5.27 -15.14
N SER A 401 -39.74 -5.76 -13.96
CA SER A 401 -40.62 -6.24 -12.91
C SER A 401 -41.31 -5.08 -12.17
N THR A 402 -42.62 -5.19 -11.95
CA THR A 402 -43.42 -4.18 -11.22
C THR A 402 -43.08 -4.11 -9.73
N ASP A 403 -42.50 -5.18 -9.17
CA ASP A 403 -42.28 -5.37 -7.74
C ASP A 403 -40.81 -5.14 -7.31
N ILE A 404 -40.05 -4.36 -8.09
CA ILE A 404 -38.63 -4.10 -7.83
C ILE A 404 -38.39 -3.48 -6.45
N TYR A 405 -39.18 -2.47 -6.06
CA TYR A 405 -39.00 -1.78 -4.77
C TYR A 405 -39.21 -2.68 -3.55
N PRO A 406 -40.33 -3.43 -3.42
CA PRO A 406 -40.50 -4.39 -2.33
C PRO A 406 -39.43 -5.48 -2.31
N ARG A 407 -38.95 -5.91 -3.48
CA ARG A 407 -37.90 -6.91 -3.61
C ARG A 407 -36.56 -6.39 -3.07
N LEU A 408 -36.18 -5.16 -3.44
CA LEU A 408 -34.98 -4.50 -2.92
C LEU A 408 -35.04 -4.29 -1.40
N VAL A 409 -36.20 -3.87 -0.87
CA VAL A 409 -36.38 -3.72 0.58
C VAL A 409 -36.20 -5.04 1.33
N ARG A 410 -36.71 -6.14 0.78
CA ARG A 410 -36.56 -7.49 1.38
C ARG A 410 -35.15 -8.03 1.28
N SER A 411 -34.38 -7.64 0.27
CA SER A 411 -32.97 -8.06 0.11
C SER A 411 -32.04 -7.41 1.12
N ILE A 412 -32.42 -6.24 1.68
CA ILE A 412 -31.62 -5.58 2.72
C ILE A 412 -31.74 -6.37 4.03
N ALA A 413 -30.61 -6.81 4.58
CA ALA A 413 -30.52 -7.54 5.83
C ALA A 413 -31.54 -8.71 5.92
N PRO A 414 -31.43 -9.75 5.06
CA PRO A 414 -32.42 -10.83 4.99
C PRO A 414 -32.52 -11.64 6.30
N THR A 415 -31.42 -11.68 7.09
CA THR A 415 -31.40 -12.36 8.39
C THR A 415 -32.27 -11.70 9.45
N MET A 416 -32.70 -10.45 9.21
CA MET A 416 -33.56 -9.73 10.15
C MET A 416 -35.02 -9.73 9.69
N TYR A 417 -35.87 -10.28 10.52
CA TYR A 417 -37.28 -10.31 10.29
C TYR A 417 -37.96 -8.98 10.67
N GLY A 418 -38.88 -8.53 9.85
CA GLY A 418 -39.64 -7.29 10.09
C GLY A 418 -38.85 -6.02 9.80
N HIS A 419 -39.20 -4.94 10.49
CA HIS A 419 -38.56 -3.61 10.40
C HIS A 419 -38.49 -3.03 8.96
N GLU A 420 -39.54 -3.26 8.16
CA GLU A 420 -39.60 -2.81 6.76
C GLU A 420 -39.36 -1.31 6.60
N ILE A 421 -39.84 -0.51 7.56
CA ILE A 421 -39.67 0.96 7.53
C ILE A 421 -38.18 1.34 7.63
N ILE A 422 -37.42 0.67 8.49
CA ILE A 422 -35.99 0.88 8.64
C ILE A 422 -35.25 0.44 7.38
N LYS A 423 -35.62 -0.73 6.83
CA LYS A 423 -35.04 -1.24 5.58
C LYS A 423 -35.29 -0.28 4.41
N LYS A 424 -36.50 0.32 4.32
CA LYS A 424 -36.79 1.39 3.35
C LYS A 424 -35.93 2.62 3.56
N GLY A 425 -35.73 3.04 4.81
CA GLY A 425 -34.85 4.17 5.13
C GLY A 425 -33.40 3.90 4.72
N ILE A 426 -32.88 2.72 5.06
CA ILE A 426 -31.52 2.30 4.66
C ILE A 426 -31.39 2.25 3.13
N LEU A 427 -32.39 1.72 2.41
CA LEU A 427 -32.39 1.72 0.95
C LEU A 427 -32.28 3.14 0.37
N LEU A 428 -33.06 4.09 0.93
CA LEU A 428 -32.97 5.49 0.51
C LEU A 428 -31.61 6.12 0.82
N GLN A 429 -30.99 5.75 1.94
CA GLN A 429 -29.64 6.21 2.27
C GLN A 429 -28.60 5.66 1.31
N LEU A 430 -28.72 4.39 0.92
CA LEU A 430 -27.82 3.73 -0.04
C LEU A 430 -27.91 4.37 -1.43
N LEU A 431 -29.14 4.73 -1.86
CA LEU A 431 -29.34 5.45 -3.12
C LEU A 431 -28.88 6.90 -3.06
N GLY A 432 -28.91 7.49 -1.86
CA GLY A 432 -28.57 8.89 -1.65
C GLY A 432 -29.51 9.87 -2.36
N GLY A 433 -29.16 11.14 -2.32
CA GLY A 433 -29.81 12.21 -3.04
C GLY A 433 -28.85 12.88 -4.03
N VAL A 434 -29.38 13.73 -4.88
CA VAL A 434 -28.59 14.47 -5.88
C VAL A 434 -27.90 15.67 -5.21
N HIS A 435 -26.59 15.73 -5.29
CA HIS A 435 -25.83 16.90 -4.91
C HIS A 435 -26.10 18.04 -5.86
N LYS A 436 -26.31 19.23 -5.34
CA LYS A 436 -26.63 20.41 -6.14
C LYS A 436 -25.63 21.51 -5.82
N GLN A 437 -25.21 22.24 -6.85
CA GLN A 437 -24.41 23.45 -6.72
C GLN A 437 -25.25 24.65 -7.14
N THR A 438 -25.34 25.67 -6.28
CA THR A 438 -25.99 26.91 -6.61
C THR A 438 -25.12 27.77 -7.54
N LYS A 439 -25.72 28.75 -8.21
CA LYS A 439 -24.97 29.67 -9.08
C LYS A 439 -23.91 30.49 -8.30
N ASP A 440 -24.07 30.60 -7.00
CA ASP A 440 -23.17 31.32 -6.10
C ASP A 440 -22.01 30.42 -5.58
N GLY A 441 -21.88 29.17 -6.09
CA GLY A 441 -20.83 28.24 -5.70
C GLY A 441 -21.10 27.47 -4.40
N ILE A 442 -22.28 27.60 -3.79
CA ILE A 442 -22.63 26.88 -2.57
C ILE A 442 -23.01 25.44 -2.93
N HIS A 443 -22.36 24.48 -2.32
CA HIS A 443 -22.67 23.06 -2.43
C HIS A 443 -23.79 22.68 -1.46
N LEU A 444 -24.87 22.09 -2.00
CA LEU A 444 -25.96 21.52 -1.21
C LEU A 444 -25.78 20.02 -1.15
N ARG A 445 -25.70 19.47 0.06
CA ARG A 445 -25.54 18.01 0.27
C ARG A 445 -26.73 17.24 -0.28
N GLY A 446 -26.44 16.08 -0.88
CA GLY A 446 -27.43 15.07 -1.24
C GLY A 446 -27.48 13.89 -0.27
N ASP A 447 -26.58 13.81 0.69
CA ASP A 447 -26.46 12.70 1.62
C ASP A 447 -27.60 12.70 2.64
N ILE A 448 -28.12 11.50 2.94
CA ILE A 448 -29.21 11.28 3.89
C ILE A 448 -28.65 10.73 5.20
N ASN A 449 -28.83 11.46 6.28
CA ASN A 449 -28.40 11.06 7.61
C ASN A 449 -29.55 10.39 8.38
N ILE A 450 -29.32 9.18 8.89
CA ILE A 450 -30.33 8.38 9.56
C ILE A 450 -29.94 8.12 11.01
N CYS A 451 -30.88 8.26 11.92
CA CYS A 451 -30.73 7.88 13.32
C CYS A 451 -31.79 6.84 13.72
N ILE A 452 -31.34 5.67 14.18
CA ILE A 452 -32.19 4.60 14.69
C ILE A 452 -32.17 4.69 16.23
N VAL A 453 -33.30 5.08 16.80
CA VAL A 453 -33.48 5.17 18.25
C VAL A 453 -34.38 4.02 18.71
N GLY A 454 -33.99 3.28 19.72
CA GLY A 454 -34.85 2.21 20.18
C GLY A 454 -34.35 1.46 21.42
N ASP A 455 -35.21 0.64 21.95
CA ASP A 455 -34.93 -0.18 23.12
C ASP A 455 -33.72 -1.11 22.91
N PRO A 456 -33.01 -1.55 23.94
CA PRO A 456 -31.96 -2.55 23.81
C PRO A 456 -32.49 -3.83 23.18
N SER A 457 -31.63 -4.58 22.53
CA SER A 457 -31.96 -5.86 21.86
C SER A 457 -32.90 -5.77 20.64
N THR A 458 -33.11 -4.57 20.06
CA THR A 458 -33.91 -4.37 18.84
C THR A 458 -33.11 -4.43 17.55
N SER A 459 -32.01 -5.17 17.50
CA SER A 459 -31.15 -5.43 16.32
C SER A 459 -30.53 -4.20 15.65
N LYS A 460 -30.47 -3.03 16.29
CA LYS A 460 -29.92 -1.79 15.72
C LYS A 460 -28.48 -1.96 15.21
N SER A 461 -27.59 -2.48 16.06
CA SER A 461 -26.17 -2.68 15.70
C SER A 461 -25.97 -3.69 14.55
N GLN A 462 -26.93 -4.59 14.35
CA GLN A 462 -26.85 -5.57 13.26
C GLN A 462 -27.13 -4.92 11.89
N PHE A 463 -28.07 -3.95 11.83
CA PHE A 463 -28.28 -3.15 10.62
C PHE A 463 -27.02 -2.37 10.25
N LEU A 464 -26.37 -1.74 11.23
CA LEU A 464 -25.13 -0.99 11.00
C LEU A 464 -24.02 -1.91 10.46
N LYS A 465 -23.83 -3.07 11.09
CA LYS A 465 -22.82 -4.05 10.64
C LYS A 465 -23.10 -4.60 9.24
N TYR A 466 -24.38 -4.84 8.93
CA TYR A 466 -24.76 -5.30 7.60
C TYR A 466 -24.42 -4.27 6.52
N VAL A 467 -24.77 -2.99 6.75
CA VAL A 467 -24.46 -1.91 5.81
C VAL A 467 -22.94 -1.76 5.63
N CYS A 468 -22.18 -1.83 6.72
CA CYS A 468 -20.71 -1.77 6.63
C CYS A 468 -20.06 -2.99 5.97
N GLY A 469 -20.72 -4.13 5.97
CA GLY A 469 -20.27 -5.32 5.25
C GLY A 469 -20.57 -5.27 3.75
N PHE A 470 -21.63 -4.52 3.38
CA PHE A 470 -22.12 -4.43 2.01
C PHE A 470 -21.44 -3.30 1.21
N MET A 471 -21.28 -2.12 1.83
CA MET A 471 -20.75 -0.94 1.14
C MET A 471 -19.22 -0.91 1.18
N PRO A 472 -18.54 -0.60 0.07
CA PRO A 472 -17.08 -0.61 -0.02
C PRO A 472 -16.41 0.43 0.88
N ARG A 473 -16.89 1.66 0.88
CA ARG A 473 -16.34 2.76 1.69
C ARG A 473 -17.20 3.01 2.92
N SER A 474 -17.33 2.00 3.77
CA SER A 474 -18.08 2.12 5.01
C SER A 474 -17.20 1.84 6.21
N VAL A 475 -17.34 2.66 7.24
CA VAL A 475 -16.59 2.53 8.50
C VAL A 475 -17.57 2.35 9.65
N TYR A 476 -17.38 1.29 10.43
CA TYR A 476 -18.12 1.06 11.66
C TYR A 476 -17.34 1.55 12.87
N THR A 477 -17.95 2.43 13.65
CA THR A 477 -17.36 2.96 14.89
C THR A 477 -18.35 2.89 16.04
N SER A 478 -17.83 2.84 17.29
CA SER A 478 -18.64 2.94 18.49
C SER A 478 -18.41 4.31 19.14
N GLY A 479 -19.47 5.03 19.46
CA GLY A 479 -19.41 6.36 20.06
C GLY A 479 -18.63 6.40 21.38
N LYS A 480 -18.61 5.30 22.13
CA LYS A 480 -17.88 5.21 23.40
C LYS A 480 -16.37 4.98 23.22
N ALA A 481 -15.97 4.26 22.16
CA ALA A 481 -14.59 3.83 21.96
C ALA A 481 -13.78 4.80 21.10
N SER A 482 -14.45 5.67 20.35
CA SER A 482 -13.83 6.62 19.44
C SER A 482 -13.56 7.96 20.14
N SER A 483 -12.41 8.54 19.86
CA SER A 483 -12.06 9.92 20.25
C SER A 483 -12.32 10.88 19.08
N ALA A 484 -12.43 12.20 19.36
CA ALA A 484 -12.57 13.22 18.31
C ALA A 484 -11.52 13.08 17.21
N ALA A 485 -10.26 12.83 17.59
CA ALA A 485 -9.17 12.63 16.65
C ALA A 485 -9.32 11.34 15.81
N GLY A 486 -9.83 10.27 16.42
CA GLY A 486 -10.10 9.02 15.69
C GLY A 486 -11.31 9.10 14.77
N LEU A 487 -12.27 9.99 15.04
CA LEU A 487 -13.41 10.24 14.17
C LEU A 487 -13.08 11.19 13.03
N THR A 488 -12.31 12.26 13.29
CA THR A 488 -12.01 13.29 12.29
C THR A 488 -10.67 13.04 11.61
N ALA A 489 -9.60 13.57 12.18
CA ALA A 489 -8.23 13.30 11.76
C ALA A 489 -7.25 13.58 12.90
N ALA A 490 -6.18 12.81 12.95
CA ALA A 490 -5.09 12.98 13.88
C ALA A 490 -3.87 13.59 13.19
N VAL A 491 -3.18 14.50 13.88
CA VAL A 491 -1.86 14.97 13.44
C VAL A 491 -0.82 14.17 14.20
N VAL A 492 -0.06 13.34 13.48
CA VAL A 492 0.95 12.44 14.02
C VAL A 492 2.31 12.82 13.44
N ARG A 493 3.34 12.76 14.25
CA ARG A 493 4.71 12.95 13.77
C ARG A 493 5.21 11.68 13.10
N ASP A 494 5.68 11.81 11.86
CA ASP A 494 6.28 10.69 11.14
C ASP A 494 7.64 10.34 11.75
N GLU A 495 7.86 9.07 12.05
CA GLU A 495 9.11 8.60 12.67
C GLU A 495 10.32 8.67 11.72
N GLU A 496 10.10 8.59 10.40
CA GLU A 496 11.16 8.58 9.40
C GLU A 496 11.60 9.99 9.01
N THR A 497 10.65 10.89 8.79
CA THR A 497 10.91 12.26 8.34
C THR A 497 10.97 13.27 9.49
N GLY A 498 10.35 12.94 10.61
CA GLY A 498 10.18 13.85 11.74
C GLY A 498 9.18 14.97 11.50
N GLU A 499 8.52 15.00 10.36
CA GLU A 499 7.49 15.98 9.98
C GLU A 499 6.12 15.57 10.55
N PHE A 500 5.23 16.55 10.71
CA PHE A 500 3.86 16.27 11.11
C PHE A 500 3.03 15.92 9.88
N THR A 501 2.38 14.76 9.93
CA THR A 501 1.48 14.27 8.88
C THR A 501 0.06 14.12 9.43
N ILE A 502 -0.92 14.23 8.55
CA ILE A 502 -2.33 14.05 8.89
C ILE A 502 -2.67 12.57 8.70
N GLU A 503 -3.20 11.95 9.75
CA GLU A 503 -3.74 10.59 9.70
C GLU A 503 -5.26 10.66 9.61
N ALA A 504 -5.84 9.95 8.64
CA ALA A 504 -7.27 9.96 8.37
C ALA A 504 -8.06 9.29 9.50
N GLY A 505 -9.09 9.96 10.00
CA GLY A 505 -10.07 9.39 10.93
C GLY A 505 -11.24 8.71 10.21
N ALA A 506 -12.18 8.16 10.99
CA ALA A 506 -13.30 7.37 10.48
C ALA A 506 -14.17 8.12 9.45
N LEU A 507 -14.45 9.40 9.66
CA LEU A 507 -15.24 10.21 8.73
C LEU A 507 -14.51 10.47 7.41
N MET A 508 -13.20 10.66 7.46
CA MET A 508 -12.40 10.85 6.26
C MET A 508 -12.21 9.55 5.47
N LEU A 509 -12.03 8.42 6.17
CA LEU A 509 -11.95 7.09 5.54
C LEU A 509 -13.27 6.68 4.85
N ALA A 510 -14.40 7.19 5.35
CA ALA A 510 -15.73 6.96 4.78
C ALA A 510 -16.15 8.05 3.77
N ASP A 511 -15.23 8.84 3.21
CA ASP A 511 -15.58 9.87 2.21
C ASP A 511 -16.26 9.24 0.99
N ASN A 512 -17.38 9.84 0.55
CA ASN A 512 -18.31 9.29 -0.44
C ASN A 512 -18.88 7.91 -0.07
N GLY A 513 -19.04 7.64 1.22
CA GLY A 513 -19.55 6.38 1.75
C GLY A 513 -20.43 6.57 2.99
N ILE A 514 -20.54 5.52 3.81
CA ILE A 514 -21.39 5.51 5.00
C ILE A 514 -20.54 5.35 6.26
N CYS A 515 -20.67 6.31 7.19
CA CYS A 515 -20.14 6.19 8.53
C CYS A 515 -21.21 5.68 9.49
N ALA A 516 -21.07 4.43 9.96
CA ALA A 516 -21.99 3.82 10.92
C ALA A 516 -21.47 4.02 12.33
N ILE A 517 -22.22 4.74 13.16
CA ILE A 517 -21.87 5.06 14.54
C ILE A 517 -22.84 4.38 15.49
N ASP A 518 -22.35 3.40 16.23
CA ASP A 518 -23.14 2.72 17.25
C ASP A 518 -22.98 3.43 18.61
N GLU A 519 -23.97 3.31 19.49
CA GLU A 519 -23.99 3.97 20.80
C GLU A 519 -23.73 5.49 20.74
N PHE A 520 -24.35 6.17 19.79
CA PHE A 520 -24.20 7.61 19.58
C PHE A 520 -24.56 8.45 20.82
N ASP A 521 -25.46 7.95 21.65
CA ASP A 521 -25.88 8.56 22.92
C ASP A 521 -24.76 8.63 23.98
N LYS A 522 -23.71 7.85 23.83
CA LYS A 522 -22.58 7.77 24.80
C LYS A 522 -21.35 8.55 24.37
N MET A 523 -21.45 9.28 23.29
CA MET A 523 -20.36 10.09 22.75
C MET A 523 -20.17 11.38 23.58
N ASP A 524 -18.91 11.77 23.78
CA ASP A 524 -18.59 13.02 24.48
C ASP A 524 -19.04 14.25 23.66
N LEU A 525 -19.38 15.33 24.37
CA LEU A 525 -19.87 16.56 23.74
C LEU A 525 -18.85 17.19 22.77
N SER A 526 -17.54 17.06 23.05
CA SER A 526 -16.46 17.52 22.16
C SER A 526 -16.47 16.79 20.83
N ASP A 527 -16.71 15.46 20.87
CA ASP A 527 -16.73 14.61 19.69
C ASP A 527 -17.99 14.83 18.86
N GLN A 528 -19.11 15.13 19.54
CA GLN A 528 -20.35 15.52 18.89
C GLN A 528 -20.21 16.82 18.06
N VAL A 529 -19.42 17.80 18.54
CA VAL A 529 -19.17 19.06 17.79
C VAL A 529 -18.43 18.78 16.47
N ALA A 530 -17.44 17.88 16.49
CA ALA A 530 -16.68 17.53 15.28
C ALA A 530 -17.56 16.86 14.21
N ILE A 531 -18.46 15.95 14.64
CA ILE A 531 -19.44 15.34 13.72
C ILE A 531 -20.43 16.36 13.18
N HIS A 532 -20.82 17.33 14.01
CA HIS A 532 -21.74 18.38 13.61
C HIS A 532 -21.22 19.22 12.43
N GLU A 533 -19.91 19.57 12.44
CA GLU A 533 -19.25 20.26 11.33
C GLU A 533 -19.27 19.39 10.05
N ALA A 534 -18.87 18.13 10.19
CA ALA A 534 -18.86 17.18 9.05
C ALA A 534 -20.25 16.96 8.45
N MET A 535 -21.31 16.85 9.27
CA MET A 535 -22.69 16.67 8.78
C MET A 535 -23.23 17.90 8.05
N GLU A 536 -22.82 19.12 8.43
CA GLU A 536 -23.34 20.35 7.85
C GLU A 536 -22.57 20.82 6.63
N GLN A 537 -21.24 20.89 6.77
CA GLN A 537 -20.36 21.47 5.77
C GLN A 537 -19.70 20.44 4.86
N GLN A 538 -19.80 19.13 5.21
CA GLN A 538 -19.08 18.05 4.53
C GLN A 538 -17.55 18.25 4.51
N THR A 539 -17.05 19.04 5.44
CA THR A 539 -15.63 19.33 5.62
C THR A 539 -15.25 19.25 7.10
N ILE A 540 -13.99 18.97 7.34
CA ILE A 540 -13.38 18.94 8.66
C ILE A 540 -12.22 19.92 8.67
N SER A 541 -12.27 20.93 9.53
CA SER A 541 -11.21 21.92 9.66
C SER A 541 -10.22 21.52 10.75
N ILE A 542 -8.95 21.42 10.41
CA ILE A 542 -7.87 21.09 11.33
C ILE A 542 -6.89 22.24 11.41
N ALA A 543 -6.62 22.71 12.64
CA ALA A 543 -5.58 23.68 12.94
C ALA A 543 -4.77 23.18 14.14
N LYS A 544 -3.80 22.29 13.88
CA LYS A 544 -2.92 21.67 14.92
C LYS A 544 -1.48 21.62 14.42
N ALA A 545 -0.52 21.81 15.34
CA ALA A 545 0.92 21.67 15.08
C ALA A 545 1.46 22.48 13.88
N GLY A 546 0.87 23.68 13.62
CA GLY A 546 1.25 24.53 12.48
C GLY A 546 0.66 24.11 11.13
N ILE A 547 -0.08 23.00 11.08
CA ILE A 547 -0.82 22.58 9.88
C ILE A 547 -2.25 23.14 9.96
N GLN A 548 -2.64 23.88 8.94
CA GLN A 548 -4.01 24.33 8.76
C GLN A 548 -4.53 23.75 7.44
N ALA A 549 -5.50 22.84 7.55
CA ALA A 549 -6.09 22.16 6.39
C ALA A 549 -7.59 21.97 6.59
N THR A 550 -8.34 22.09 5.51
CA THR A 550 -9.74 21.67 5.39
C THR A 550 -9.78 20.38 4.61
N LEU A 551 -10.31 19.33 5.22
CA LEU A 551 -10.42 18.00 4.64
C LEU A 551 -11.87 17.74 4.25
N ASN A 552 -12.10 17.07 3.13
CA ASN A 552 -13.43 16.66 2.70
C ASN A 552 -13.90 15.45 3.53
N ALA A 553 -15.15 15.48 3.98
CA ALA A 553 -15.81 14.40 4.69
C ALA A 553 -17.28 14.32 4.22
N ARG A 554 -17.44 13.95 2.94
CA ARG A 554 -18.77 13.79 2.30
C ARG A 554 -19.32 12.41 2.65
N THR A 555 -19.83 12.27 3.86
CA THR A 555 -20.29 10.99 4.40
C THR A 555 -21.75 11.04 4.78
N SER A 556 -22.49 9.97 4.47
CA SER A 556 -23.80 9.70 5.04
C SER A 556 -23.63 9.05 6.41
N ILE A 557 -24.28 9.59 7.44
CA ILE A 557 -24.19 9.05 8.79
C ILE A 557 -25.39 8.15 9.09
N LEU A 558 -25.08 6.92 9.53
CA LEU A 558 -26.04 5.97 10.07
C LEU A 558 -25.78 5.77 11.56
N ALA A 559 -26.57 6.40 12.41
CA ALA A 559 -26.38 6.35 13.85
C ALA A 559 -27.38 5.42 14.55
N ALA A 560 -26.92 4.73 15.60
CA ALA A 560 -27.80 4.00 16.51
C ALA A 560 -27.68 4.58 17.93
N ALA A 561 -28.81 4.85 18.58
CA ALA A 561 -28.89 5.40 19.90
C ALA A 561 -29.86 4.60 20.78
N ASN A 562 -29.57 4.56 22.07
CA ASN A 562 -30.48 4.03 23.09
C ASN A 562 -31.20 5.17 23.80
N PRO A 563 -32.45 4.98 24.23
CA PRO A 563 -33.17 5.97 25.00
C PRO A 563 -32.61 6.12 26.43
N ILE A 564 -32.75 7.30 27.00
CA ILE A 564 -32.38 7.60 28.38
C ILE A 564 -33.22 6.69 29.32
N GLY A 565 -32.54 6.00 30.24
CA GLY A 565 -33.21 5.04 31.15
C GLY A 565 -33.46 3.66 30.53
N GLY A 566 -32.97 3.39 29.31
CA GLY A 566 -32.99 2.04 28.72
C GLY A 566 -34.31 1.63 28.07
N ARG A 567 -35.39 2.37 28.22
CA ARG A 567 -36.67 2.16 27.52
C ARG A 567 -37.26 3.45 27.01
N TYR A 568 -37.84 3.39 25.82
CA TYR A 568 -38.47 4.55 25.20
C TYR A 568 -39.79 4.90 25.89
N ASN A 569 -39.93 6.15 26.34
CA ASN A 569 -41.14 6.62 27.01
C ASN A 569 -42.06 7.32 26.00
N ARG A 570 -43.19 6.70 25.67
CA ARG A 570 -44.19 7.24 24.72
C ARG A 570 -44.87 8.54 25.19
N LYS A 571 -44.80 8.85 26.49
CA LYS A 571 -45.40 10.08 27.05
C LYS A 571 -44.51 11.30 26.92
N GLN A 572 -43.23 11.10 26.59
CA GLN A 572 -42.25 12.17 26.43
C GLN A 572 -41.92 12.42 24.96
N THR A 573 -41.43 13.63 24.68
CA THR A 573 -40.97 13.96 23.34
C THR A 573 -39.71 13.18 22.97
N LEU A 574 -39.41 13.01 21.69
CA LEU A 574 -38.20 12.36 21.20
C LEU A 574 -36.94 12.99 21.84
N ARG A 575 -36.91 14.32 21.93
CA ARG A 575 -35.79 15.08 22.54
C ARG A 575 -35.56 14.74 24.01
N ALA A 576 -36.63 14.44 24.76
CA ALA A 576 -36.52 14.06 26.16
C ALA A 576 -36.08 12.60 26.34
N ASN A 577 -36.30 11.75 25.33
CA ASN A 577 -35.93 10.34 25.35
C ASN A 577 -34.50 10.08 24.90
N VAL A 578 -33.84 11.00 24.19
CA VAL A 578 -32.51 10.78 23.60
C VAL A 578 -31.53 11.81 24.16
N ALA A 579 -30.35 11.35 24.61
CA ALA A 579 -29.28 12.19 25.14
C ALA A 579 -28.49 12.88 24.00
N MET A 580 -29.16 13.64 23.15
CA MET A 580 -28.54 14.38 22.04
C MET A 580 -28.82 15.86 22.13
N SER A 581 -27.84 16.68 21.70
CA SER A 581 -28.02 18.13 21.59
C SER A 581 -29.01 18.47 20.48
N ALA A 582 -29.79 19.56 20.67
CA ALA A 582 -30.75 20.00 19.65
C ALA A 582 -30.14 20.30 18.27
N PRO A 583 -28.93 20.88 18.15
CA PRO A 583 -28.27 21.08 16.87
C PRO A 583 -28.01 19.78 16.10
N ILE A 584 -27.57 18.72 16.80
CA ILE A 584 -27.31 17.42 16.17
C ILE A 584 -28.61 16.77 15.68
N MET A 585 -29.66 16.83 16.51
CA MET A 585 -30.96 16.30 16.11
C MET A 585 -31.48 16.98 14.83
N SER A 586 -31.23 18.25 14.62
CA SER A 586 -31.65 18.97 13.40
C SER A 586 -30.85 18.59 12.15
N ARG A 587 -29.73 17.88 12.28
CA ARG A 587 -28.87 17.43 11.16
C ARG A 587 -29.20 16.04 10.65
N PHE A 588 -29.95 15.26 11.46
CA PHE A 588 -30.48 13.98 10.99
C PHE A 588 -31.76 14.22 10.18
N ASP A 589 -31.82 13.62 9.01
CA ASP A 589 -32.95 13.76 8.09
C ASP A 589 -34.08 12.78 8.46
N LEU A 590 -33.74 11.58 8.93
CA LEU A 590 -34.70 10.55 9.30
C LEU A 590 -34.42 10.00 10.71
N PHE A 591 -35.46 9.92 11.51
CA PHE A 591 -35.45 9.25 12.81
C PHE A 591 -36.38 8.06 12.81
N PHE A 592 -35.86 6.89 13.12
CA PHE A 592 -36.63 5.65 13.27
C PHE A 592 -36.68 5.28 14.75
N VAL A 593 -37.90 5.21 15.28
CA VAL A 593 -38.11 4.78 16.68
C VAL A 593 -38.51 3.32 16.67
N VAL A 594 -37.72 2.47 17.29
CA VAL A 594 -37.94 1.02 17.40
C VAL A 594 -38.31 0.68 18.83
N LEU A 595 -39.52 0.17 18.99
CA LEU A 595 -40.05 -0.23 20.30
C LEU A 595 -39.97 -1.75 20.41
N ASP A 596 -39.67 -2.23 21.60
CA ASP A 596 -39.73 -3.65 21.92
C ASP A 596 -41.18 -4.02 22.26
N GLU A 597 -41.92 -4.46 21.26
CA GLU A 597 -43.30 -4.96 21.40
C GLU A 597 -43.27 -6.48 21.34
N CYS A 598 -43.70 -7.14 22.43
CA CYS A 598 -43.88 -8.59 22.44
C CYS A 598 -44.97 -8.99 21.44
N ASN A 599 -44.54 -9.51 20.30
CA ASN A 599 -45.43 -10.07 19.30
C ASN A 599 -45.16 -11.58 19.17
N GLU A 600 -46.14 -12.41 19.39
CA GLU A 600 -46.03 -13.87 19.34
C GLU A 600 -45.52 -14.36 17.98
N ILE A 601 -45.88 -13.67 16.90
CA ILE A 601 -45.42 -14.00 15.54
C ILE A 601 -43.90 -13.76 15.40
N CYS A 602 -43.38 -12.71 15.98
CA CYS A 602 -41.94 -12.43 15.98
C CYS A 602 -41.14 -13.50 16.72
N LEU A 603 -41.65 -13.98 17.87
CA LEU A 603 -40.98 -15.01 18.66
C LEU A 603 -40.92 -16.38 17.95
N LEU A 604 -41.93 -16.70 17.14
CA LEU A 604 -41.98 -17.93 16.35
C LEU A 604 -40.96 -17.96 15.19
N TYR A 605 -40.57 -16.79 14.66
CA TYR A 605 -39.59 -16.69 13.57
C TYR A 605 -38.13 -16.51 14.04
N THR A 606 -37.91 -16.20 15.30
CA THR A 606 -36.57 -16.03 15.89
C THR A 606 -36.10 -17.24 16.68
N SER A 607 -36.94 -18.20 16.95
CA SER A 607 -36.63 -19.52 17.52
C SER A 607 -36.38 -20.54 16.40
#